data_727ad2a62931f77217fa68acf42696a9
#
_entry.id   727ad2a62931f77217fa68acf42696a9
#
_cell.length_a   1.000
_cell.length_b   1.000
_cell.length_c   1.000
_cell.angle_alpha   90.00
_cell.angle_beta   90.00
_cell.angle_gamma   90.00
#
_symmetry.space_group_name_H-M   'P 1'
#
loop_
_entity.id
_entity.type
_entity.pdbx_description
1 polymer ?
#
loop_
_entity_poly.entity_id
_entity_poly.type
_entity_poly.pdbx_seq_one_letter_code
_entity_poly.pdbx_strand_id
1 'polypeptide(L)'
;MAFKTFDPAIAARKQKNADIFRETTKYIKAGGYTTPSGKQIQFDYTRMLQMGKCFHQELPVVSAPDVPGGTKVMVESNDCLVAAVRLVKEGYSPALLNFASAGHPGGGVETGARAQEETICRRSTLTRSIYTFDPKYASRYGYALQEGNHYPIVDDFCAVYSPNVTVFREGLDCLLMENPYDVAVVTCAALNLNGKYAIKLTPDGHMPKAAIDITRNKIRTVFRLGLTYGNDALVLGAFGCGAFKNPPAEIAKLFHEVMEEPEFKNKYRLITFSIIEDHNSNNRNLRAFEEEFVVASKPD
;
A
#
# COMPACT_ATOMS: atom_id res chain seq x y z
N MET A 1 15.41 -0.18 32.17
CA MET A 1 14.20 0.04 31.37
C MET A 1 13.87 1.54 31.44
N ALA A 2 14.12 2.28 30.34
CA ALA A 2 13.72 3.69 30.30
C ALA A 2 12.20 3.73 30.12
N PHE A 3 11.48 4.31 31.07
CA PHE A 3 10.06 4.60 30.94
C PHE A 3 9.90 5.55 29.74
N LYS A 4 9.17 5.12 28.70
CA LYS A 4 8.75 6.05 27.63
C LYS A 4 7.96 7.17 28.31
N THR A 5 8.49 8.37 28.33
CA THR A 5 7.79 9.55 28.84
C THR A 5 6.49 9.72 28.06
N PHE A 6 5.39 9.86 28.79
CA PHE A 6 4.09 10.14 28.21
C PHE A 6 4.15 11.53 27.55
N ASP A 7 3.94 11.56 26.21
CA ASP A 7 3.85 12.81 25.46
C ASP A 7 2.36 13.11 25.19
N PRO A 8 1.78 14.14 25.82
CA PRO A 8 0.38 14.50 25.61
C PRO A 8 0.03 14.83 24.16
N ALA A 9 0.96 15.41 23.40
CA ALA A 9 0.72 15.76 21.99
C ALA A 9 0.62 14.52 21.12
N ILE A 10 1.44 13.51 21.38
CA ILE A 10 1.34 12.21 20.71
C ILE A 10 0.02 11.52 21.04
N ALA A 11 -0.40 11.56 22.31
CA ALA A 11 -1.66 10.96 22.74
C ALA A 11 -2.87 11.66 22.09
N ALA A 12 -2.91 12.99 22.09
CA ALA A 12 -3.97 13.78 21.47
C ALA A 12 -4.06 13.51 19.94
N ARG A 13 -2.92 13.44 19.25
CA ARG A 13 -2.89 13.11 17.82
C ARG A 13 -3.38 11.69 17.55
N LYS A 14 -2.98 10.70 18.34
CA LYS A 14 -3.51 9.34 18.22
C LYS A 14 -5.03 9.30 18.42
N GLN A 15 -5.52 10.02 19.41
CA GLN A 15 -6.96 10.12 19.67
C GLN A 15 -7.69 10.72 18.47
N LYS A 16 -7.21 11.87 17.93
CA LYS A 16 -7.75 12.49 16.71
C LYS A 16 -7.82 11.50 15.55
N ASN A 17 -6.72 10.76 15.28
CA ASN A 17 -6.67 9.76 14.22
C ASN A 17 -7.68 8.61 14.43
N ALA A 18 -7.82 8.13 15.65
CA ALA A 18 -8.80 7.09 15.98
C ALA A 18 -10.24 7.61 15.81
N ASP A 19 -10.51 8.87 16.15
CA ASP A 19 -11.82 9.50 15.95
C ASP A 19 -12.17 9.63 14.47
N ILE A 20 -11.22 10.08 13.65
CA ILE A 20 -11.38 10.14 12.18
C ILE A 20 -11.68 8.74 11.63
N PHE A 21 -10.96 7.72 12.09
CA PHE A 21 -11.22 6.35 11.63
C PHE A 21 -12.60 5.85 12.04
N ARG A 22 -13.06 6.16 13.24
CA ARG A 22 -14.43 5.83 13.66
C ARG A 22 -15.50 6.52 12.80
N GLU A 23 -15.25 7.77 12.42
CA GLU A 23 -16.14 8.49 11.51
C GLU A 23 -16.09 7.90 10.08
N THR A 24 -14.90 7.61 9.56
CA THR A 24 -14.72 6.89 8.28
C THR A 24 -15.50 5.58 8.26
N THR A 25 -15.43 4.80 9.35
CA THR A 25 -16.18 3.54 9.48
C THR A 25 -17.70 3.76 9.46
N LYS A 26 -18.19 4.85 10.04
CA LYS A 26 -19.62 5.20 9.97
C LYS A 26 -20.06 5.46 8.55
N TYR A 27 -19.30 6.23 7.76
CA TYR A 27 -19.58 6.48 6.35
C TYR A 27 -19.54 5.19 5.51
N ILE A 28 -18.54 4.35 5.73
CA ILE A 28 -18.45 3.05 5.07
C ILE A 28 -19.69 2.19 5.34
N LYS A 29 -20.15 2.12 6.61
CA LYS A 29 -21.33 1.35 6.98
C LYS A 29 -22.64 1.97 6.46
N ALA A 30 -22.71 3.29 6.36
CA ALA A 30 -23.84 4.00 5.77
C ALA A 30 -23.88 3.89 4.23
N GLY A 31 -22.78 3.43 3.60
CA GLY A 31 -22.66 3.34 2.15
C GLY A 31 -22.44 4.68 1.46
N GLY A 32 -22.00 5.71 2.18
CA GLY A 32 -21.77 7.02 1.59
C GLY A 32 -21.59 8.13 2.63
N TYR A 33 -21.47 9.37 2.14
CA TYR A 33 -21.35 10.56 2.97
C TYR A 33 -21.94 11.80 2.27
N THR A 34 -22.13 12.86 3.06
CA THR A 34 -22.47 14.19 2.53
C THR A 34 -21.21 15.03 2.45
N THR A 35 -20.94 15.60 1.26
CA THR A 35 -19.78 16.49 1.05
C THR A 35 -19.94 17.80 1.81
N PRO A 36 -18.87 18.60 1.98
CA PRO A 36 -18.95 19.93 2.60
C PRO A 36 -19.95 20.86 1.89
N SER A 37 -20.12 20.74 0.56
CA SER A 37 -21.12 21.51 -0.21
C SER A 37 -22.56 20.98 -0.11
N GLY A 38 -22.78 19.85 0.60
CA GLY A 38 -24.10 19.23 0.75
C GLY A 38 -24.46 18.16 -0.30
N LYS A 39 -23.55 17.83 -1.21
CA LYS A 39 -23.77 16.78 -2.21
C LYS A 39 -23.75 15.40 -1.54
N GLN A 40 -24.69 14.53 -1.91
CA GLN A 40 -24.70 13.13 -1.46
C GLN A 40 -23.78 12.27 -2.34
N ILE A 41 -22.84 11.56 -1.72
CA ILE A 41 -21.99 10.57 -2.37
C ILE A 41 -22.39 9.19 -1.90
N GLN A 42 -22.59 8.26 -2.82
CA GLN A 42 -22.83 6.85 -2.54
C GLN A 42 -21.60 6.04 -2.93
N PHE A 43 -21.21 5.09 -2.08
CA PHE A 43 -20.14 4.15 -2.37
C PHE A 43 -20.70 2.91 -3.10
N ASP A 44 -20.05 2.53 -4.19
CA ASP A 44 -20.36 1.27 -4.89
C ASP A 44 -19.34 0.19 -4.51
N TYR A 45 -19.76 -0.78 -3.72
CA TYR A 45 -18.92 -1.90 -3.32
C TYR A 45 -19.03 -3.13 -4.23
N THR A 46 -19.85 -3.09 -5.28
CA THR A 46 -20.16 -4.25 -6.12
C THR A 46 -18.89 -4.91 -6.66
N ARG A 47 -18.08 -4.13 -7.38
CA ARG A 47 -16.85 -4.64 -7.98
C ARG A 47 -15.83 -5.07 -6.91
N MET A 48 -15.70 -4.29 -5.83
CA MET A 48 -14.82 -4.60 -4.69
C MET A 48 -15.13 -5.97 -4.09
N LEU A 49 -16.41 -6.29 -3.88
CA LEU A 49 -16.83 -7.53 -3.24
C LEU A 49 -16.84 -8.73 -4.19
N GLN A 50 -17.09 -8.51 -5.48
CA GLN A 50 -17.10 -9.58 -6.48
C GLN A 50 -15.70 -9.98 -6.94
N MET A 51 -14.79 -9.04 -7.08
CA MET A 51 -13.46 -9.25 -7.65
C MET A 51 -12.33 -9.14 -6.61
N GLY A 52 -12.62 -8.64 -5.40
CA GLY A 52 -11.65 -8.62 -4.32
C GLY A 52 -11.25 -10.05 -3.94
N LYS A 53 -9.94 -10.28 -3.75
CA LYS A 53 -9.44 -11.63 -3.49
C LYS A 53 -8.17 -11.62 -2.66
N CYS A 54 -8.07 -12.58 -1.73
CA CYS A 54 -6.87 -12.88 -0.98
C CYS A 54 -6.10 -14.03 -1.63
N PHE A 55 -4.82 -13.86 -1.81
CA PHE A 55 -3.92 -14.82 -2.46
C PHE A 55 -2.89 -15.31 -1.46
N HIS A 56 -2.60 -16.62 -1.50
CA HIS A 56 -1.56 -17.27 -0.67
C HIS A 56 -0.59 -18.12 -1.50
N GLN A 57 -0.78 -18.17 -2.80
CA GLN A 57 0.04 -18.95 -3.71
C GLN A 57 0.62 -18.07 -4.81
N GLU A 58 1.71 -18.54 -5.39
CA GLU A 58 2.28 -17.85 -6.54
C GLU A 58 1.26 -17.72 -7.67
N LEU A 59 1.11 -16.50 -8.17
CA LEU A 59 0.26 -16.22 -9.31
C LEU A 59 0.91 -16.74 -10.60
N PRO A 60 0.13 -17.19 -11.57
CA PRO A 60 0.68 -17.51 -12.89
C PRO A 60 1.33 -16.30 -13.54
N VAL A 61 2.32 -16.57 -14.38
CA VAL A 61 2.96 -15.53 -15.21
C VAL A 61 1.91 -14.88 -16.11
N VAL A 62 1.93 -13.54 -16.15
CA VAL A 62 0.98 -12.76 -16.93
C VAL A 62 1.59 -12.37 -18.26
N SER A 63 0.95 -12.77 -19.36
CA SER A 63 1.33 -12.27 -20.69
C SER A 63 0.58 -10.96 -20.96
N ALA A 64 1.32 -9.86 -20.91
CA ALA A 64 0.81 -8.53 -21.27
C ALA A 64 1.60 -7.95 -22.45
N PRO A 65 1.00 -7.15 -23.34
CA PRO A 65 1.72 -6.48 -24.42
C PRO A 65 2.67 -5.42 -23.86
N ASP A 66 3.72 -5.14 -24.62
CA ASP A 66 4.59 -4.01 -24.31
C ASP A 66 3.86 -2.69 -24.52
N VAL A 67 4.09 -1.75 -23.62
CA VAL A 67 3.55 -0.39 -23.77
C VAL A 67 4.44 0.41 -24.74
N PRO A 68 3.84 1.19 -25.64
CA PRO A 68 4.60 2.05 -26.55
C PRO A 68 5.50 3.02 -25.79
N GLY A 69 6.79 3.03 -26.15
CA GLY A 69 7.80 3.89 -25.50
C GLY A 69 8.34 3.37 -24.18
N GLY A 70 7.96 2.15 -23.77
CA GLY A 70 8.44 1.50 -22.55
C GLY A 70 7.81 2.04 -21.27
N THR A 71 8.14 1.41 -20.15
CA THR A 71 7.68 1.83 -18.82
C THR A 71 8.38 3.12 -18.38
N LYS A 72 7.60 4.15 -18.06
CA LYS A 72 8.12 5.36 -17.39
C LYS A 72 8.25 5.10 -15.90
N VAL A 73 9.34 5.59 -15.30
CA VAL A 73 9.56 5.50 -13.85
C VAL A 73 9.67 6.91 -13.27
N MET A 74 9.03 7.13 -12.14
CA MET A 74 9.11 8.38 -11.39
C MET A 74 9.40 8.09 -9.93
N VAL A 75 10.22 8.95 -9.32
CA VAL A 75 10.43 8.98 -7.87
C VAL A 75 10.04 10.37 -7.39
N GLU A 76 9.19 10.45 -6.39
CA GLU A 76 8.66 11.73 -5.91
C GLU A 76 8.48 11.75 -4.39
N SER A 77 8.76 12.91 -3.78
CA SER A 77 8.45 13.16 -2.38
C SER A 77 6.97 13.56 -2.25
N ASN A 78 6.08 12.56 -2.16
CA ASN A 78 4.65 12.81 -2.16
C ASN A 78 3.87 11.75 -1.36
N ASP A 79 2.62 12.08 -0.99
CA ASP A 79 1.65 11.12 -0.44
C ASP A 79 1.15 10.19 -1.56
N CYS A 80 1.12 8.89 -1.29
CA CYS A 80 0.73 7.88 -2.27
C CYS A 80 -0.72 8.05 -2.79
N LEU A 81 -1.64 8.57 -1.96
CA LEU A 81 -3.00 8.88 -2.39
C LEU A 81 -3.04 10.13 -3.27
N VAL A 82 -2.17 11.12 -3.05
CA VAL A 82 -2.03 12.29 -3.94
C VAL A 82 -1.49 11.84 -5.31
N ALA A 83 -0.48 10.98 -5.34
CA ALA A 83 0.02 10.39 -6.57
C ALA A 83 -1.07 9.59 -7.29
N ALA A 84 -1.81 8.74 -6.57
CA ALA A 84 -2.89 7.95 -7.14
C ALA A 84 -3.99 8.82 -7.78
N VAL A 85 -4.44 9.90 -7.11
CA VAL A 85 -5.46 10.81 -7.68
C VAL A 85 -4.95 11.54 -8.92
N ARG A 86 -3.69 11.93 -8.93
CA ARG A 86 -3.07 12.53 -10.11
C ARG A 86 -3.11 11.58 -11.30
N LEU A 87 -2.68 10.33 -11.10
CA LEU A 87 -2.69 9.32 -12.17
C LEU A 87 -4.10 9.01 -12.66
N VAL A 88 -5.10 8.90 -11.79
CA VAL A 88 -6.50 8.71 -12.20
C VAL A 88 -6.97 9.90 -13.06
N LYS A 89 -6.66 11.14 -12.67
CA LYS A 89 -7.00 12.35 -13.45
C LYS A 89 -6.29 12.40 -14.79
N GLU A 90 -5.09 11.87 -14.90
CA GLU A 90 -4.32 11.75 -16.14
C GLU A 90 -4.75 10.58 -17.03
N GLY A 91 -5.79 9.83 -16.64
CA GLY A 91 -6.35 8.72 -17.40
C GLY A 91 -5.59 7.41 -17.31
N TYR A 92 -4.84 7.21 -16.23
CA TYR A 92 -4.28 5.91 -15.86
C TYR A 92 -5.27 5.10 -15.02
N SER A 93 -5.06 3.78 -15.01
CA SER A 93 -5.72 2.84 -14.09
C SER A 93 -4.71 2.32 -13.05
N PRO A 94 -4.35 3.12 -12.04
CA PRO A 94 -3.29 2.75 -11.11
C PRO A 94 -3.72 1.67 -10.13
N ALA A 95 -2.77 0.79 -9.73
CA ALA A 95 -2.84 0.01 -8.51
C ALA A 95 -1.90 0.60 -7.46
N LEU A 96 -2.44 0.89 -6.28
CA LEU A 96 -1.69 1.43 -5.13
C LEU A 96 -1.23 0.29 -4.23
N LEU A 97 0.07 0.23 -3.92
CA LEU A 97 0.60 -0.70 -2.92
C LEU A 97 0.32 -0.20 -1.50
N ASN A 98 -0.44 -0.96 -0.75
CA ASN A 98 -0.64 -0.78 0.69
C ASN A 98 0.42 -1.59 1.47
N PHE A 99 1.24 -0.92 2.28
CA PHE A 99 2.30 -1.51 3.12
C PHE A 99 1.71 -2.14 4.37
N ALA A 100 1.16 -3.33 4.19
CA ALA A 100 0.27 -3.94 5.16
C ALA A 100 0.95 -4.50 6.40
N SER A 101 0.19 -4.55 7.48
CA SER A 101 0.43 -5.49 8.56
C SER A 101 0.08 -6.91 8.10
N ALA A 102 0.99 -7.87 8.30
CA ALA A 102 0.77 -9.24 7.87
C ALA A 102 -0.35 -9.96 8.65
N GLY A 103 -0.56 -9.61 9.91
CA GLY A 103 -1.50 -10.31 10.79
C GLY A 103 -2.75 -9.53 11.18
N HIS A 104 -2.80 -8.21 10.88
CA HIS A 104 -3.88 -7.33 11.34
C HIS A 104 -4.29 -6.39 10.20
N PRO A 105 -5.34 -6.70 9.43
CA PRO A 105 -5.78 -5.84 8.34
C PRO A 105 -6.08 -4.42 8.86
N GLY A 106 -5.48 -3.42 8.20
CA GLY A 106 -5.56 -2.02 8.62
C GLY A 106 -4.58 -1.62 9.73
N GLY A 107 -3.67 -2.54 10.13
CA GLY A 107 -2.64 -2.26 11.13
C GLY A 107 -3.19 -1.76 12.46
N GLY A 108 -2.64 -0.66 12.94
CA GLY A 108 -3.05 0.01 14.18
C GLY A 108 -4.05 1.16 13.99
N VAL A 109 -4.84 1.17 12.90
CA VAL A 109 -5.73 2.28 12.55
C VAL A 109 -6.77 2.60 13.64
N GLU A 110 -7.31 1.57 14.30
CA GLU A 110 -8.29 1.71 15.40
C GLU A 110 -7.71 2.47 16.60
N THR A 111 -6.40 2.38 16.81
CA THR A 111 -5.69 3.03 17.92
C THR A 111 -4.99 4.34 17.52
N GLY A 112 -5.23 4.81 16.29
CA GLY A 112 -4.71 6.06 15.79
C GLY A 112 -3.24 6.04 15.35
N ALA A 113 -2.69 4.87 15.06
CA ALA A 113 -1.39 4.74 14.39
C ALA A 113 -1.41 5.45 13.02
N ARG A 114 -0.23 5.81 12.47
CA ARG A 114 -0.17 6.72 11.32
C ARG A 114 0.84 6.32 10.23
N ALA A 115 1.18 5.05 10.13
CA ALA A 115 1.93 4.58 8.98
C ALA A 115 1.05 4.64 7.70
N GLN A 116 1.60 4.22 6.57
CA GLN A 116 0.92 4.34 5.28
C GLN A 116 -0.39 3.56 5.26
N GLU A 117 -0.43 2.31 5.73
CA GLU A 117 -1.65 1.50 5.78
C GLU A 117 -2.76 2.18 6.58
N GLU A 118 -2.44 2.66 7.78
CA GLU A 118 -3.44 3.33 8.61
C GLU A 118 -3.94 4.63 7.98
N THR A 119 -3.09 5.33 7.25
CA THR A 119 -3.46 6.56 6.53
C THR A 119 -4.40 6.26 5.38
N ILE A 120 -4.13 5.22 4.58
CA ILE A 120 -5.03 4.76 3.51
C ILE A 120 -6.38 4.35 4.11
N CYS A 121 -6.38 3.53 5.17
CA CYS A 121 -7.60 3.06 5.83
C CYS A 121 -8.46 4.19 6.42
N ARG A 122 -7.85 5.27 6.93
CA ARG A 122 -8.59 6.44 7.41
C ARG A 122 -9.21 7.27 6.30
N ARG A 123 -8.64 7.23 5.10
CA ARG A 123 -9.00 8.12 3.99
C ARG A 123 -9.80 7.45 2.88
N SER A 124 -10.06 6.14 3.01
CA SER A 124 -10.71 5.36 1.95
C SER A 124 -11.63 4.26 2.49
N THR A 125 -12.30 3.60 1.56
CA THR A 125 -13.14 2.43 1.84
C THR A 125 -12.34 1.12 1.93
N LEU A 126 -11.01 1.14 1.98
CA LEU A 126 -10.16 -0.05 1.95
C LEU A 126 -10.55 -1.10 2.99
N THR A 127 -10.89 -0.67 4.21
CA THR A 127 -11.30 -1.61 5.27
C THR A 127 -12.57 -2.38 4.94
N ARG A 128 -13.44 -1.86 4.05
CA ARG A 128 -14.62 -2.60 3.57
C ARG A 128 -14.23 -3.84 2.77
N SER A 129 -13.06 -3.80 2.12
CA SER A 129 -12.48 -4.97 1.43
C SER A 129 -11.68 -5.85 2.38
N ILE A 130 -10.59 -5.35 2.93
CA ILE A 130 -9.61 -6.20 3.64
C ILE A 130 -10.16 -6.88 4.89
N TYR A 131 -11.15 -6.28 5.55
CA TYR A 131 -11.79 -6.88 6.74
C TYR A 131 -12.66 -8.11 6.39
N THR A 132 -13.11 -8.24 5.15
CA THR A 132 -13.85 -9.43 4.71
C THR A 132 -12.98 -10.67 4.53
N PHE A 133 -11.65 -10.50 4.54
CA PHE A 133 -10.68 -11.60 4.49
C PHE A 133 -10.08 -11.96 5.86
N ASP A 134 -10.67 -11.46 6.95
CA ASP A 134 -10.28 -11.85 8.30
C ASP A 134 -11.52 -12.15 9.14
N PRO A 135 -11.70 -13.39 9.66
CA PRO A 135 -12.91 -13.79 10.37
C PRO A 135 -13.24 -12.90 11.58
N LYS A 136 -12.21 -12.45 12.32
CA LYS A 136 -12.37 -11.60 13.49
C LYS A 136 -12.86 -10.20 13.11
N TYR A 137 -12.26 -9.59 12.08
CA TYR A 137 -12.65 -8.27 11.62
C TYR A 137 -13.99 -8.31 10.88
N ALA A 138 -14.25 -9.30 10.03
CA ALA A 138 -15.54 -9.49 9.38
C ALA A 138 -16.67 -9.55 10.42
N SER A 139 -16.54 -10.42 11.43
CA SER A 139 -17.50 -10.52 12.51
C SER A 139 -17.67 -9.22 13.28
N ARG A 140 -16.57 -8.56 13.71
CA ARG A 140 -16.60 -7.31 14.48
C ARG A 140 -17.31 -6.18 13.74
N TYR A 141 -17.11 -6.08 12.44
CA TYR A 141 -17.67 -5.00 11.62
C TYR A 141 -19.02 -5.34 10.98
N GLY A 142 -19.48 -6.59 11.13
CA GLY A 142 -20.76 -7.05 10.57
C GLY A 142 -20.68 -7.24 9.04
N TYR A 143 -19.53 -7.64 8.53
CA TYR A 143 -19.33 -7.96 7.12
C TYR A 143 -19.42 -9.45 6.87
N ALA A 144 -19.91 -9.85 5.70
CA ALA A 144 -19.81 -11.24 5.26
C ALA A 144 -18.34 -11.59 5.02
N LEU A 145 -17.90 -12.73 5.54
CA LEU A 145 -16.57 -13.27 5.24
C LEU A 145 -16.52 -13.70 3.79
N GLN A 146 -15.47 -13.32 3.08
CA GLN A 146 -15.22 -13.76 1.71
C GLN A 146 -14.76 -15.23 1.71
N GLU A 147 -15.06 -15.93 0.63
CA GLU A 147 -14.56 -17.30 0.42
C GLU A 147 -13.07 -17.32 0.06
N GLY A 148 -12.43 -18.47 0.28
CA GLY A 148 -11.05 -18.74 -0.10
C GLY A 148 -10.03 -18.38 0.98
N ASN A 149 -8.95 -17.72 0.59
CA ASN A 149 -7.85 -17.41 1.50
C ASN A 149 -8.16 -16.22 2.41
N HIS A 150 -7.57 -16.23 3.61
CA HIS A 150 -7.78 -15.24 4.64
C HIS A 150 -6.44 -14.75 5.24
N TYR A 151 -6.51 -13.70 6.05
CA TYR A 151 -5.38 -13.32 6.90
C TYR A 151 -4.98 -14.46 7.85
N PRO A 152 -3.71 -14.59 8.23
CA PRO A 152 -2.59 -13.66 7.98
C PRO A 152 -1.97 -13.79 6.57
N ILE A 153 -1.42 -12.67 6.04
CA ILE A 153 -0.75 -12.60 4.74
C ILE A 153 0.78 -12.56 4.93
N VAL A 154 1.35 -13.59 5.54
CA VAL A 154 2.76 -13.62 5.95
C VAL A 154 3.71 -14.12 4.87
N ASP A 155 3.29 -15.11 4.08
CA ASP A 155 4.15 -15.81 3.13
C ASP A 155 4.52 -14.95 1.91
N ASP A 156 5.45 -15.45 1.11
CA ASP A 156 6.07 -14.77 -0.04
C ASP A 156 5.07 -14.24 -1.07
N PHE A 157 4.01 -15.02 -1.31
CA PHE A 157 3.03 -14.77 -2.37
C PHE A 157 1.72 -14.21 -1.83
N CYS A 158 1.66 -13.89 -0.53
CA CYS A 158 0.44 -13.41 0.10
C CYS A 158 0.16 -11.95 -0.22
N ALA A 159 -1.03 -11.69 -0.73
CA ALA A 159 -1.55 -10.34 -0.93
C ALA A 159 -3.09 -10.34 -1.00
N VAL A 160 -3.71 -9.18 -0.78
CA VAL A 160 -5.13 -8.94 -1.07
C VAL A 160 -5.23 -7.93 -2.19
N TYR A 161 -5.96 -8.26 -3.25
CA TYR A 161 -6.35 -7.30 -4.29
C TYR A 161 -7.74 -6.72 -3.98
N SER A 162 -7.83 -5.41 -3.93
CA SER A 162 -9.06 -4.67 -3.64
C SER A 162 -9.33 -3.68 -4.77
N PRO A 163 -10.18 -4.00 -5.76
CA PRO A 163 -10.56 -3.05 -6.81
C PRO A 163 -11.54 -1.99 -6.27
N ASN A 164 -11.60 -0.85 -6.92
CA ASN A 164 -12.56 0.22 -6.65
C ASN A 164 -12.61 0.64 -5.16
N VAL A 165 -11.45 0.82 -4.57
CA VAL A 165 -11.34 1.43 -3.25
C VAL A 165 -11.57 2.93 -3.41
N THR A 166 -12.69 3.44 -2.87
CA THR A 166 -13.02 4.86 -2.94
C THR A 166 -12.21 5.64 -1.91
N VAL A 167 -11.36 6.55 -2.37
CA VAL A 167 -10.69 7.55 -1.54
C VAL A 167 -11.57 8.78 -1.46
N PHE A 168 -12.00 9.11 -0.26
CA PHE A 168 -12.98 10.17 -0.02
C PHE A 168 -12.54 11.21 1.03
N ARG A 169 -11.30 11.09 1.52
CA ARG A 169 -10.68 12.08 2.39
C ARG A 169 -9.30 12.47 1.89
N GLU A 170 -8.93 13.73 2.05
CA GLU A 170 -7.66 14.28 1.60
C GLU A 170 -6.90 15.01 2.71
N GLY A 171 -5.61 15.23 2.46
CA GLY A 171 -4.73 15.95 3.36
C GLY A 171 -4.42 15.24 4.68
N LEU A 172 -3.54 15.85 5.46
CA LEU A 172 -3.15 15.33 6.78
C LEU A 172 -4.28 15.38 7.81
N ASP A 173 -5.22 16.32 7.63
CA ASP A 173 -6.41 16.46 8.49
C ASP A 173 -7.55 15.53 8.07
N CYS A 174 -7.39 14.77 7.00
CA CYS A 174 -8.38 13.82 6.48
C CYS A 174 -9.74 14.49 6.22
N LEU A 175 -9.75 15.64 5.56
CA LEU A 175 -10.97 16.36 5.21
C LEU A 175 -11.79 15.58 4.17
N LEU A 176 -13.12 15.70 4.24
CA LEU A 176 -14.00 15.07 3.25
C LEU A 176 -13.84 15.74 1.88
N MET A 177 -13.75 14.93 0.84
CA MET A 177 -13.60 15.40 -0.54
C MET A 177 -14.94 15.73 -1.17
N GLU A 178 -14.99 16.75 -2.02
CA GLU A 178 -16.14 17.04 -2.88
C GLU A 178 -16.29 16.01 -4.02
N ASN A 179 -15.18 15.52 -4.53
CA ASN A 179 -15.12 14.56 -5.62
C ASN A 179 -14.19 13.42 -5.22
N PRO A 180 -14.72 12.32 -4.65
CA PRO A 180 -13.95 11.13 -4.36
C PRO A 180 -13.51 10.44 -5.66
N TYR A 181 -12.54 9.56 -5.57
CA TYR A 181 -12.06 8.77 -6.69
C TYR A 181 -11.80 7.32 -6.28
N ASP A 182 -11.89 6.43 -7.24
CA ASP A 182 -11.62 5.02 -7.05
C ASP A 182 -10.22 4.65 -7.51
N VAL A 183 -9.56 3.77 -6.77
CA VAL A 183 -8.25 3.21 -7.10
C VAL A 183 -8.22 1.73 -6.72
N ALA A 184 -7.50 0.91 -7.50
CA ALA A 184 -7.20 -0.44 -7.07
C ALA A 184 -6.11 -0.41 -5.99
N VAL A 185 -6.23 -1.27 -4.99
CA VAL A 185 -5.22 -1.40 -3.92
C VAL A 185 -4.72 -2.83 -3.84
N VAL A 186 -3.40 -3.00 -3.90
CA VAL A 186 -2.72 -4.25 -3.59
C VAL A 186 -2.22 -4.17 -2.16
N THR A 187 -2.84 -4.92 -1.27
CA THR A 187 -2.44 -5.01 0.14
C THR A 187 -1.43 -6.14 0.30
N CYS A 188 -0.16 -5.80 0.52
CA CYS A 188 0.94 -6.76 0.67
C CYS A 188 1.81 -6.36 1.85
N ALA A 189 2.18 -7.34 2.68
CA ALA A 189 3.04 -7.13 3.82
C ALA A 189 4.51 -7.32 3.44
N ALA A 190 5.35 -6.33 3.67
CA ALA A 190 6.80 -6.48 3.56
C ALA A 190 7.34 -7.46 4.60
N LEU A 191 8.49 -8.04 4.35
CA LEU A 191 9.20 -8.84 5.34
C LEU A 191 9.57 -7.96 6.53
N ASN A 192 9.21 -8.40 7.74
CA ASN A 192 9.53 -7.65 8.95
C ASN A 192 10.92 -8.09 9.49
N LEU A 193 11.93 -7.26 9.30
CA LEU A 193 13.29 -7.48 9.78
C LEU A 193 13.54 -6.95 11.21
N ASN A 194 12.52 -6.32 11.83
CA ASN A 194 12.63 -5.70 13.16
C ASN A 194 12.06 -6.56 14.30
N GLY A 195 11.55 -7.76 14.03
CA GLY A 195 10.92 -8.61 15.04
C GLY A 195 11.94 -9.45 15.85
N LYS A 196 11.52 -9.94 17.02
CA LYS A 196 12.34 -10.86 17.85
C LYS A 196 12.74 -12.13 17.09
N TYR A 197 11.83 -12.63 16.24
CA TYR A 197 12.01 -13.84 15.43
C TYR A 197 12.24 -13.53 13.95
N ALA A 198 12.53 -12.26 13.63
CA ALA A 198 12.79 -11.84 12.26
C ALA A 198 14.11 -12.43 11.74
N ILE A 199 14.17 -12.63 10.43
CA ILE A 199 15.43 -12.86 9.73
C ILE A 199 16.33 -11.64 10.01
N LYS A 200 17.54 -11.90 10.47
CA LYS A 200 18.49 -10.82 10.82
C LYS A 200 19.27 -10.40 9.61
N LEU A 201 19.57 -9.12 9.54
CA LEU A 201 20.56 -8.60 8.60
C LEU A 201 21.92 -9.25 8.89
N THR A 202 22.75 -9.35 7.87
CA THR A 202 24.14 -9.75 7.99
C THR A 202 24.93 -8.76 8.88
N PRO A 203 26.11 -9.11 9.40
CA PRO A 203 26.88 -8.22 10.26
C PRO A 203 27.22 -6.86 9.64
N ASP A 204 27.34 -6.80 8.31
CA ASP A 204 27.57 -5.59 7.52
C ASP A 204 26.27 -4.84 7.14
N GLY A 205 25.12 -5.31 7.63
CA GLY A 205 23.83 -4.61 7.51
C GLY A 205 23.02 -4.93 6.27
N HIS A 206 23.41 -5.97 5.50
CA HIS A 206 22.70 -6.38 4.29
C HIS A 206 21.61 -7.43 4.55
N MET A 207 20.66 -7.53 3.61
CA MET A 207 19.65 -8.60 3.62
C MET A 207 20.31 -9.94 3.26
N PRO A 208 20.10 -11.01 4.05
CA PRO A 208 20.56 -12.33 3.66
C PRO A 208 19.73 -12.86 2.49
N LYS A 209 20.30 -13.80 1.71
CA LYS A 209 19.67 -14.35 0.50
C LYS A 209 18.21 -14.75 0.69
N ALA A 210 17.87 -15.41 1.80
CA ALA A 210 16.48 -15.80 2.07
C ALA A 210 15.53 -14.60 2.17
N ALA A 211 15.95 -13.49 2.80
CA ALA A 211 15.15 -12.27 2.87
C ALA A 211 15.00 -11.59 1.50
N ILE A 212 16.05 -11.61 0.69
CA ILE A 212 16.05 -11.12 -0.70
C ILE A 212 15.03 -11.91 -1.53
N ASP A 213 15.09 -13.23 -1.49
CA ASP A 213 14.22 -14.11 -2.29
C ASP A 213 12.74 -13.92 -1.90
N ILE A 214 12.42 -13.89 -0.61
CA ILE A 214 11.06 -13.60 -0.10
C ILE A 214 10.59 -12.23 -0.60
N THR A 215 11.40 -11.19 -0.46
CA THR A 215 11.04 -9.82 -0.85
C THR A 215 10.82 -9.72 -2.35
N ARG A 216 11.67 -10.37 -3.16
CA ARG A 216 11.50 -10.43 -4.62
C ARG A 216 10.19 -11.08 -5.01
N ASN A 217 9.78 -12.18 -4.37
CA ASN A 217 8.52 -12.84 -4.63
C ASN A 217 7.32 -11.95 -4.26
N LYS A 218 7.38 -11.21 -3.17
CA LYS A 218 6.36 -10.22 -2.80
C LYS A 218 6.24 -9.10 -3.84
N ILE A 219 7.36 -8.58 -4.34
CA ILE A 219 7.36 -7.56 -5.40
C ILE A 219 6.74 -8.12 -6.69
N ARG A 220 7.15 -9.34 -7.13
CA ARG A 220 6.54 -10.02 -8.28
C ARG A 220 5.03 -10.19 -8.11
N THR A 221 4.57 -10.56 -6.91
CA THR A 221 3.13 -10.70 -6.62
C THR A 221 2.39 -9.37 -6.81
N VAL A 222 2.94 -8.25 -6.35
CA VAL A 222 2.36 -6.92 -6.56
C VAL A 222 2.25 -6.60 -8.04
N PHE A 223 3.31 -6.82 -8.82
CA PHE A 223 3.33 -6.58 -10.26
C PHE A 223 2.35 -7.50 -11.01
N ARG A 224 2.34 -8.80 -10.72
CA ARG A 224 1.41 -9.74 -11.33
C ARG A 224 -0.05 -9.37 -11.07
N LEU A 225 -0.38 -8.96 -9.84
CA LEU A 225 -1.75 -8.52 -9.50
C LEU A 225 -2.15 -7.29 -10.34
N GLY A 226 -1.29 -6.29 -10.46
CA GLY A 226 -1.57 -5.14 -11.30
C GLY A 226 -1.88 -5.55 -12.74
N LEU A 227 -1.04 -6.37 -13.38
CA LEU A 227 -1.25 -6.85 -14.75
C LEU A 227 -2.49 -7.75 -14.89
N THR A 228 -2.70 -8.67 -13.95
CA THR A 228 -3.84 -9.61 -13.97
C THR A 228 -5.18 -8.87 -13.98
N TYR A 229 -5.26 -7.73 -13.28
CA TYR A 229 -6.49 -6.95 -13.20
C TYR A 229 -6.52 -5.75 -14.13
N GLY A 230 -5.57 -5.64 -15.07
CA GLY A 230 -5.55 -4.61 -16.11
C GLY A 230 -5.17 -3.23 -15.62
N ASN A 231 -4.43 -3.13 -14.52
CA ASN A 231 -3.86 -1.87 -14.10
C ASN A 231 -2.65 -1.53 -14.98
N ASP A 232 -2.61 -0.32 -15.51
CA ASP A 232 -1.57 0.16 -16.42
C ASP A 232 -0.51 1.05 -15.75
N ALA A 233 -0.70 1.34 -14.47
CA ALA A 233 0.23 2.07 -13.64
C ALA A 233 0.31 1.50 -12.22
N LEU A 234 1.46 1.71 -11.55
CA LEU A 234 1.65 1.35 -10.15
C LEU A 234 2.04 2.57 -9.34
N VAL A 235 1.45 2.71 -8.14
CA VAL A 235 1.89 3.65 -7.11
C VAL A 235 2.53 2.84 -5.99
N LEU A 236 3.84 2.89 -5.96
CA LEU A 236 4.72 2.16 -5.04
C LEU A 236 5.40 3.12 -4.05
N GLY A 237 6.36 2.62 -3.28
CA GLY A 237 7.17 3.42 -2.36
C GLY A 237 8.20 2.58 -1.63
N ALA A 238 8.75 3.09 -0.53
CA ALA A 238 9.81 2.45 0.25
C ALA A 238 9.26 1.27 1.09
N PHE A 239 8.96 0.17 0.41
CA PHE A 239 8.28 -1.02 0.94
C PHE A 239 9.02 -1.66 2.11
N GLY A 240 8.46 -1.57 3.30
CA GLY A 240 9.04 -2.10 4.53
C GLY A 240 10.22 -1.31 5.12
N CYS A 241 10.64 -0.19 4.51
CA CYS A 241 11.82 0.56 4.97
C CYS A 241 11.59 1.36 6.26
N GLY A 242 10.34 1.54 6.68
CA GLY A 242 9.98 2.21 7.93
C GLY A 242 10.07 1.30 9.15
N ALA A 243 8.94 0.92 9.70
CA ALA A 243 8.83 0.11 10.92
C ALA A 243 9.48 -1.29 10.80
N PHE A 244 9.49 -1.87 9.61
CA PHE A 244 10.03 -3.21 9.35
C PHE A 244 11.54 -3.25 9.09
N LYS A 245 12.19 -2.07 8.98
CA LYS A 245 13.66 -1.92 8.92
C LYS A 245 14.34 -2.61 7.73
N ASN A 246 13.67 -2.74 6.60
CA ASN A 246 14.33 -3.18 5.38
C ASN A 246 15.30 -2.08 4.89
N PRO A 247 16.51 -2.43 4.39
CA PRO A 247 17.46 -1.46 3.85
C PRO A 247 16.92 -0.79 2.57
N PRO A 248 16.78 0.56 2.51
CA PRO A 248 16.14 1.22 1.38
C PRO A 248 16.82 1.01 0.04
N ALA A 249 18.16 1.02 0.00
CA ALA A 249 18.92 0.81 -1.24
C ALA A 249 18.72 -0.62 -1.80
N GLU A 250 18.65 -1.63 -0.93
CA GLU A 250 18.40 -3.00 -1.38
C GLU A 250 16.95 -3.19 -1.84
N ILE A 251 15.98 -2.52 -1.20
CA ILE A 251 14.59 -2.55 -1.66
C ILE A 251 14.42 -1.85 -2.99
N ALA A 252 15.04 -0.67 -3.20
CA ALA A 252 15.03 0.02 -4.49
C ALA A 252 15.62 -0.85 -5.61
N LYS A 253 16.78 -1.46 -5.34
CA LYS A 253 17.43 -2.40 -6.27
C LYS A 253 16.56 -3.62 -6.59
N LEU A 254 15.90 -4.22 -5.60
CA LEU A 254 15.01 -5.36 -5.82
C LEU A 254 13.79 -4.99 -6.68
N PHE A 255 13.22 -3.79 -6.51
CA PHE A 255 12.19 -3.28 -7.41
C PHE A 255 12.73 -3.14 -8.83
N HIS A 256 13.93 -2.57 -9.01
CA HIS A 256 14.55 -2.41 -10.32
C HIS A 256 14.80 -3.77 -10.98
N GLU A 257 15.40 -4.72 -10.26
CA GLU A 257 15.65 -6.08 -10.77
C GLU A 257 14.35 -6.76 -11.25
N VAL A 258 13.26 -6.66 -10.47
CA VAL A 258 11.98 -7.25 -10.86
C VAL A 258 11.37 -6.52 -12.06
N MET A 259 11.46 -5.19 -12.12
CA MET A 259 10.97 -4.42 -13.28
C MET A 259 11.64 -4.80 -14.60
N GLU A 260 12.91 -5.21 -14.55
CA GLU A 260 13.68 -5.66 -15.71
C GLU A 260 13.45 -7.13 -16.09
N GLU A 261 12.71 -7.90 -15.29
CA GLU A 261 12.34 -9.27 -15.64
C GLU A 261 11.47 -9.28 -16.91
N PRO A 262 11.65 -10.26 -17.83
CA PRO A 262 10.89 -10.32 -19.10
C PRO A 262 9.37 -10.25 -18.93
N GLU A 263 8.87 -10.74 -17.80
CA GLU A 263 7.44 -10.69 -17.45
C GLU A 263 6.92 -9.28 -17.23
N PHE A 264 7.76 -8.35 -16.71
CA PHE A 264 7.33 -7.02 -16.27
C PHE A 264 7.92 -5.87 -17.07
N LYS A 265 9.03 -6.13 -17.77
CA LYS A 265 9.72 -5.12 -18.57
C LYS A 265 8.79 -4.54 -19.64
N ASN A 266 8.65 -3.22 -19.64
CA ASN A 266 7.77 -2.47 -20.56
C ASN A 266 6.27 -2.83 -20.49
N LYS A 267 5.77 -3.40 -19.38
CA LYS A 267 4.37 -3.81 -19.27
C LYS A 267 3.48 -2.75 -18.62
N TYR A 268 4.04 -1.80 -17.91
CA TYR A 268 3.32 -0.68 -17.30
C TYR A 268 3.59 0.62 -18.05
N ARG A 269 2.58 1.48 -18.18
CA ARG A 269 2.74 2.83 -18.75
C ARG A 269 3.54 3.73 -17.82
N LEU A 270 3.31 3.58 -16.50
CA LEU A 270 3.99 4.37 -15.48
C LEU A 270 4.11 3.59 -14.17
N ILE A 271 5.28 3.65 -13.55
CA ILE A 271 5.51 3.24 -12.17
C ILE A 271 6.00 4.46 -11.41
N THR A 272 5.32 4.84 -10.33
CA THR A 272 5.76 5.93 -9.46
C THR A 272 6.07 5.42 -8.06
N PHE A 273 7.22 5.82 -7.52
CA PHE A 273 7.59 5.62 -6.13
C PHE A 273 7.29 6.90 -5.36
N SER A 274 6.16 6.90 -4.64
CA SER A 274 5.74 8.03 -3.81
C SER A 274 6.20 7.80 -2.37
N ILE A 275 7.19 8.57 -1.93
CA ILE A 275 7.89 8.37 -0.67
C ILE A 275 7.79 9.64 0.17
N ILE A 276 7.04 9.55 1.28
CA ILE A 276 7.03 10.63 2.28
C ILE A 276 8.25 10.42 3.19
N GLU A 277 9.07 11.45 3.27
CA GLU A 277 10.15 11.52 4.24
C GLU A 277 9.63 12.03 5.58
N ASP A 278 10.04 11.35 6.63
CA ASP A 278 9.78 11.76 7.99
C ASP A 278 11.09 11.87 8.79
N HIS A 279 11.00 12.41 10.00
CA HIS A 279 12.15 12.58 10.89
C HIS A 279 12.83 11.25 11.29
N ASN A 280 12.21 10.08 11.02
CA ASN A 280 12.79 8.77 11.31
C ASN A 280 13.63 8.22 10.15
N SER A 281 13.37 8.66 8.92
CA SER A 281 14.05 8.21 7.70
C SER A 281 15.32 9.02 7.40
N ASN A 282 15.43 10.26 7.89
CA ASN A 282 16.52 11.20 7.58
C ASN A 282 16.78 11.32 6.07
N ASN A 283 15.73 11.37 5.27
CA ASN A 283 15.75 11.41 3.81
C ASN A 283 16.45 10.21 3.14
N ARG A 284 16.70 9.13 3.87
CA ARG A 284 17.41 7.97 3.32
C ARG A 284 16.54 7.13 2.39
N ASN A 285 15.23 7.11 2.62
CA ASN A 285 14.32 6.32 1.80
C ASN A 285 14.19 6.93 0.40
N LEU A 286 13.83 8.20 0.32
CA LEU A 286 13.69 8.92 -0.96
C LEU A 286 15.00 8.87 -1.76
N ARG A 287 16.10 9.25 -1.12
CA ARG A 287 17.42 9.29 -1.74
C ARG A 287 17.85 7.95 -2.34
N ALA A 288 17.62 6.84 -1.65
CA ALA A 288 17.96 5.51 -2.17
C ALA A 288 17.21 5.16 -3.46
N PHE A 289 15.94 5.57 -3.57
CA PHE A 289 15.16 5.37 -4.80
C PHE A 289 15.56 6.35 -5.90
N GLU A 290 15.88 7.60 -5.56
CA GLU A 290 16.41 8.57 -6.54
C GLU A 290 17.75 8.10 -7.11
N GLU A 291 18.65 7.60 -6.28
CA GLU A 291 19.96 7.06 -6.73
C GLU A 291 19.77 5.87 -7.67
N GLU A 292 18.82 4.97 -7.39
CA GLU A 292 18.59 3.78 -8.22
C GLU A 292 17.88 4.10 -9.54
N PHE A 293 16.86 4.97 -9.54
CA PHE A 293 15.98 5.14 -10.71
C PHE A 293 16.21 6.43 -11.50
N VAL A 294 16.74 7.48 -10.87
CA VAL A 294 16.93 8.79 -11.53
C VAL A 294 18.38 8.99 -11.96
N VAL A 295 19.36 8.62 -11.13
CA VAL A 295 20.78 8.79 -11.44
C VAL A 295 21.26 7.71 -12.40
N ALA A 296 20.81 6.46 -12.25
CA ALA A 296 21.16 5.34 -13.13
C ALA A 296 20.64 5.50 -14.58
N SER A 297 19.65 6.36 -14.81
CA SER A 297 19.07 6.61 -16.14
C SER A 297 19.72 7.76 -16.93
N LYS A 298 20.80 8.39 -16.42
CA LYS A 298 21.59 9.34 -17.21
C LYS A 298 22.57 8.55 -18.08
N PRO A 299 22.43 8.58 -19.41
CA PRO A 299 23.48 8.03 -20.28
C PRO A 299 24.77 8.86 -20.09
N ASP A 300 25.91 8.18 -20.03
CA ASP A 300 27.25 8.76 -20.06
C ASP A 300 27.47 9.63 -21.30
#